data_cf753ef2ab4fed9a0cf9018ee6a3a43e
#
_entry.id   cf753ef2ab4fed9a0cf9018ee6a3a43e
#
_cell.length_a   1.000
_cell.length_b   1.000
_cell.length_c   1.000
_cell.angle_alpha   90.00
_cell.angle_beta   90.00
_cell.angle_gamma   90.00
#
_symmetry.space_group_name_H-M   'P 1'
#
loop_
_entity.id
_entity.type
_entity.pdbx_description
1 polymer ?
#
loop_
_entity_poly.entity_id
_entity_poly.type
_entity_poly.pdbx_seq_one_letter_code
_entity_poly.pdbx_strand_id
1 'polypeptide(L)'
;MFKQLICVLLLMSGFIASARAEQGCPYTTQIVYADGHYRAQDNGLRWQSPKVASRGVVDGFIGAVFMPGDGEERGNGYVDKCIYRTSWNGVVALRPSRGNEIINMSLTSSLYWKLQPDAFELPVYTCVDSQPDNCAFKVNDKRTDLSVVR
;
A
#
# COMPACT_ATOMS: atom_id res chain seq x y z
N MET A 1 -36.50 3.14 47.24
CA MET A 1 -35.03 2.93 47.14
C MET A 1 -34.59 2.28 45.87
N PHE A 2 -35.22 2.54 44.75
CA PHE A 2 -34.83 1.98 43.45
C PHE A 2 -34.75 3.00 42.32
N LYS A 3 -34.38 4.25 42.62
CA LYS A 3 -34.35 5.34 41.64
C LYS A 3 -32.98 5.88 41.28
N GLN A 4 -31.92 5.22 41.67
CA GLN A 4 -30.55 5.76 41.38
C GLN A 4 -29.64 4.83 40.59
N LEU A 5 -30.15 3.79 39.96
CA LEU A 5 -29.32 2.83 39.23
C LEU A 5 -29.49 2.84 37.70
N ILE A 6 -30.12 3.86 37.13
CA ILE A 6 -30.41 3.92 35.68
C ILE A 6 -29.57 4.94 34.94
N CYS A 7 -28.75 5.75 35.62
CA CYS A 7 -28.01 6.84 34.93
C CYS A 7 -26.54 6.56 34.58
N VAL A 8 -26.03 5.36 34.71
CA VAL A 8 -24.61 5.09 34.45
C VAL A 8 -24.36 4.28 33.16
N LEU A 9 -25.40 3.91 32.43
CA LEU A 9 -25.28 3.02 31.26
C LEU A 9 -25.32 3.71 29.90
N LEU A 10 -25.18 5.03 29.83
CA LEU A 10 -25.35 5.78 28.57
C LEU A 10 -24.13 6.60 28.10
N LEU A 11 -22.94 6.35 28.61
CA LEU A 11 -21.75 7.12 28.19
C LEU A 11 -20.60 6.26 27.66
N MET A 12 -20.90 5.10 27.10
CA MET A 12 -19.94 4.36 26.29
C MET A 12 -20.34 4.46 24.80
N SER A 13 -20.58 5.68 24.33
CA SER A 13 -20.50 5.95 22.91
C SER A 13 -19.01 5.89 22.54
N GLY A 14 -18.51 4.69 22.32
CA GLY A 14 -17.17 4.49 21.83
C GLY A 14 -17.00 5.26 20.53
N PHE A 15 -16.16 6.25 20.52
CA PHE A 15 -15.59 6.77 19.29
C PHE A 15 -14.89 5.60 18.61
N ILE A 16 -15.55 4.96 17.66
CA ILE A 16 -14.89 4.07 16.71
C ILE A 16 -14.09 5.01 15.81
N ALA A 17 -12.91 5.39 16.27
CA ALA A 17 -11.92 5.96 15.38
C ALA A 17 -11.65 4.87 14.35
N SER A 18 -12.06 5.08 13.10
CA SER A 18 -11.68 4.24 11.98
C SER A 18 -10.17 4.37 11.81
N ALA A 19 -9.42 3.61 12.60
CA ALA A 19 -8.00 3.44 12.37
C ALA A 19 -7.88 2.77 11.00
N ARG A 20 -7.43 3.51 10.00
CA ARG A 20 -7.11 2.91 8.71
C ARG A 20 -6.00 1.92 8.93
N ALA A 21 -6.27 0.68 8.59
CA ALA A 21 -5.32 -0.40 8.75
C ALA A 21 -4.12 -0.17 7.85
N GLU A 22 -2.94 -0.41 8.39
CA GLU A 22 -1.76 -0.65 7.59
C GLU A 22 -2.05 -1.74 6.57
N GLN A 23 -1.49 -1.57 5.39
CA GLN A 23 -1.52 -2.60 4.38
C GLN A 23 -0.11 -2.80 3.81
N GLY A 24 0.08 -3.90 3.15
CA GLY A 24 1.31 -4.22 2.43
C GLY A 24 1.02 -4.49 0.96
N CYS A 25 2.04 -4.93 0.26
CA CYS A 25 1.88 -5.48 -1.08
C CYS A 25 0.98 -6.73 -1.06
N PRO A 26 0.29 -7.05 -2.16
CA PRO A 26 -0.50 -8.27 -2.23
C PRO A 26 0.30 -9.52 -1.91
N TYR A 27 -0.33 -10.49 -1.26
CA TYR A 27 0.25 -11.82 -1.10
C TYR A 27 0.34 -12.55 -2.44
N THR A 28 1.32 -13.40 -2.60
CA THR A 28 1.53 -14.16 -3.84
C THR A 28 0.30 -14.97 -4.24
N THR A 29 -0.46 -15.47 -3.27
CA THR A 29 -1.71 -16.21 -3.48
C THR A 29 -2.85 -15.39 -4.05
N GLN A 30 -2.79 -14.08 -3.95
CA GLN A 30 -3.81 -13.16 -4.50
C GLN A 30 -3.53 -12.77 -5.95
N ILE A 31 -2.33 -13.07 -6.46
CA ILE A 31 -1.89 -12.64 -7.78
C ILE A 31 -2.21 -13.71 -8.81
N VAL A 32 -2.93 -13.32 -9.84
CA VAL A 32 -3.29 -14.18 -10.97
C VAL A 32 -2.80 -13.56 -12.28
N TYR A 33 -2.52 -14.41 -13.26
CA TYR A 33 -2.20 -13.96 -14.61
C TYR A 33 -3.46 -14.04 -15.49
N ALA A 34 -3.83 -12.93 -16.07
CA ALA A 34 -4.99 -12.83 -16.96
C ALA A 34 -4.78 -11.72 -18.00
N ASP A 35 -5.16 -11.98 -19.24
CA ASP A 35 -5.13 -11.01 -20.34
C ASP A 35 -3.76 -10.31 -20.53
N GLY A 36 -2.70 -11.04 -20.33
CA GLY A 36 -1.34 -10.52 -20.48
C GLY A 36 -0.80 -9.77 -19.29
N HIS A 37 -1.47 -9.78 -18.14
CA HIS A 37 -1.05 -9.08 -16.94
C HIS A 37 -1.09 -9.97 -15.70
N TYR A 38 -0.16 -9.77 -14.79
CA TYR A 38 -0.29 -10.22 -13.42
C TYR A 38 -1.12 -9.21 -12.66
N ARG A 39 -2.15 -9.66 -11.96
CA ARG A 39 -3.15 -8.81 -11.31
C ARG A 39 -3.49 -9.30 -9.91
N ALA A 40 -3.75 -8.35 -9.03
CA ALA A 40 -4.36 -8.60 -7.74
C ALA A 40 -5.33 -7.45 -7.40
N GLN A 41 -6.28 -7.75 -6.53
CA GLN A 41 -7.13 -6.73 -5.93
C GLN A 41 -7.09 -6.90 -4.42
N ASP A 42 -6.71 -5.85 -3.73
CA ASP A 42 -6.54 -5.89 -2.29
C ASP A 42 -6.82 -4.52 -1.69
N ASN A 43 -7.64 -4.49 -0.63
CA ASN A 43 -7.97 -3.27 0.13
C ASN A 43 -8.39 -2.07 -0.72
N GLY A 44 -9.15 -2.31 -1.79
CA GLY A 44 -9.65 -1.27 -2.69
C GLY A 44 -8.63 -0.78 -3.71
N LEU A 45 -7.44 -1.34 -3.72
CA LEU A 45 -6.43 -1.09 -4.75
C LEU A 45 -6.43 -2.21 -5.78
N ARG A 46 -6.28 -1.82 -7.03
CA ARG A 46 -6.00 -2.73 -8.14
C ARG A 46 -4.50 -2.72 -8.38
N TRP A 47 -3.90 -3.88 -8.37
CA TRP A 47 -2.49 -4.09 -8.66
C TRP A 47 -2.34 -4.75 -10.01
N GLN A 48 -1.48 -4.22 -10.85
CA GLN A 48 -1.30 -4.74 -12.20
C GLN A 48 0.12 -4.56 -12.69
N SER A 49 0.65 -5.59 -13.34
CA SER A 49 1.90 -5.52 -14.07
C SER A 49 1.71 -4.85 -15.44
N PRO A 50 2.78 -4.40 -16.09
CA PRO A 50 2.76 -4.17 -17.53
C PRO A 50 2.30 -5.42 -18.29
N LYS A 51 1.90 -5.25 -19.54
CA LYS A 51 1.58 -6.39 -20.40
C LYS A 51 2.85 -7.20 -20.68
N VAL A 52 2.85 -8.45 -20.27
CA VAL A 52 3.98 -9.37 -20.41
C VAL A 52 3.48 -10.78 -20.74
N ALA A 53 4.31 -11.57 -21.39
CA ALA A 53 4.05 -12.99 -21.50
C ALA A 53 4.10 -13.65 -20.12
N SER A 54 3.35 -14.74 -19.92
CA SER A 54 3.39 -15.47 -18.65
C SER A 54 4.81 -15.96 -18.37
N ARG A 55 5.22 -15.79 -17.11
CA ARG A 55 6.50 -16.27 -16.57
C ARG A 55 6.30 -17.32 -15.49
N GLY A 56 5.16 -17.99 -15.54
CA GLY A 56 4.73 -18.92 -14.50
C GLY A 56 3.89 -18.24 -13.42
N VAL A 57 3.68 -18.93 -12.32
CA VAL A 57 2.96 -18.37 -11.18
C VAL A 57 3.88 -17.49 -10.33
N VAL A 58 3.31 -16.51 -9.66
CA VAL A 58 4.05 -15.72 -8.66
C VAL A 58 4.25 -16.59 -7.43
N ASP A 59 5.49 -16.82 -7.04
CA ASP A 59 5.84 -17.72 -5.95
C ASP A 59 6.67 -17.08 -4.84
N GLY A 60 7.09 -15.82 -4.98
CA GLY A 60 7.84 -15.13 -3.97
C GLY A 60 7.69 -13.61 -4.06
N PHE A 61 7.60 -12.96 -2.90
CA PHE A 61 7.71 -11.52 -2.77
C PHE A 61 9.19 -11.14 -2.61
N ILE A 62 9.63 -10.09 -3.27
CA ILE A 62 11.03 -9.62 -3.24
C ILE A 62 11.14 -8.29 -2.50
N GLY A 63 10.20 -7.40 -2.71
CA GLY A 63 10.25 -6.07 -2.10
C GLY A 63 9.33 -5.07 -2.76
N ALA A 64 9.49 -3.81 -2.39
CA ALA A 64 8.71 -2.70 -2.88
C ALA A 64 9.51 -1.42 -2.99
N VAL A 65 9.03 -0.50 -3.79
CA VAL A 65 9.59 0.84 -3.97
C VAL A 65 8.52 1.88 -3.72
N PHE A 66 8.86 2.87 -2.90
CA PHE A 66 8.00 4.02 -2.60
C PHE A 66 8.66 5.29 -3.11
N MET A 67 7.88 6.09 -3.82
CA MET A 67 8.27 7.39 -4.35
C MET A 67 7.78 8.47 -3.41
N PRO A 68 8.67 9.21 -2.71
CA PRO A 68 8.25 10.36 -1.91
C PRO A 68 7.74 11.49 -2.81
N GLY A 69 6.76 12.25 -2.32
CA GLY A 69 6.16 13.36 -3.07
C GLY A 69 7.10 14.53 -3.22
N ASP A 70 7.66 15.01 -2.12
CA ASP A 70 8.61 16.11 -2.09
C ASP A 70 9.83 15.72 -1.26
N GLY A 71 11.02 15.80 -1.84
CA GLY A 71 12.25 15.48 -1.14
C GLY A 71 12.26 14.03 -0.62
N GLU A 72 12.34 13.87 0.69
CA GLU A 72 12.47 12.58 1.36
C GLU A 72 11.27 12.25 2.26
N GLU A 73 10.11 12.83 2.00
CA GLU A 73 8.93 12.69 2.85
C GLU A 73 8.39 11.26 2.85
N ARG A 74 8.26 10.68 4.04
CA ARG A 74 7.62 9.37 4.26
C ARG A 74 6.10 9.44 4.33
N GLY A 75 5.56 10.59 4.67
CA GLY A 75 4.14 10.81 4.90
C GLY A 75 3.34 11.19 3.67
N ASN A 76 4.01 11.40 2.55
CA ASN A 76 3.40 11.91 1.34
C ASN A 76 4.13 11.37 0.11
N GLY A 77 3.48 10.48 -0.61
CA GLY A 77 4.04 9.85 -1.79
C GLY A 77 3.18 8.69 -2.23
N TYR A 78 3.77 7.68 -2.83
CA TYR A 78 3.05 6.50 -3.28
C TYR A 78 3.98 5.30 -3.44
N VAL A 79 3.43 4.11 -3.27
CA VAL A 79 4.11 2.88 -3.65
C VAL A 79 4.13 2.82 -5.17
N ASP A 80 5.33 2.87 -5.74
CA ASP A 80 5.53 2.79 -7.18
C ASP A 80 5.27 1.37 -7.67
N LYS A 81 5.81 0.39 -6.97
CA LYS A 81 5.67 -1.02 -7.35
C LYS A 81 5.96 -1.97 -6.20
N CYS A 82 5.32 -3.12 -6.27
CA CYS A 82 5.65 -4.32 -5.52
C CYS A 82 6.28 -5.32 -6.47
N ILE A 83 7.37 -5.96 -6.06
CA ILE A 83 8.22 -6.79 -6.92
C ILE A 83 8.14 -8.25 -6.45
N TYR A 84 7.96 -9.14 -7.42
CA TYR A 84 7.76 -10.57 -7.17
C TYR A 84 8.62 -11.43 -8.08
N ARG A 85 8.96 -12.61 -7.58
CA ARG A 85 9.58 -13.68 -8.35
C ARG A 85 8.49 -14.61 -8.89
N THR A 86 8.72 -15.14 -10.07
CA THR A 86 7.86 -16.15 -10.69
C THR A 86 8.53 -17.51 -10.75
N SER A 87 7.73 -18.58 -10.91
CA SER A 87 8.20 -19.97 -10.92
C SER A 87 9.15 -20.32 -12.08
N TRP A 88 9.14 -19.53 -13.16
CA TRP A 88 10.05 -19.68 -14.29
C TRP A 88 11.23 -18.69 -14.25
N ASN A 89 11.70 -18.38 -13.04
CA ASN A 89 12.82 -17.46 -12.81
C ASN A 89 12.62 -16.04 -13.37
N GLY A 90 11.36 -15.62 -13.51
CA GLY A 90 11.04 -14.25 -13.90
C GLY A 90 10.89 -13.33 -12.72
N VAL A 91 10.93 -12.03 -12.99
CA VAL A 91 10.58 -10.97 -12.04
C VAL A 91 9.46 -10.15 -12.64
N VAL A 92 8.43 -9.88 -11.85
CA VAL A 92 7.32 -9.01 -12.24
C VAL A 92 7.09 -7.93 -11.20
N ALA A 93 6.72 -6.76 -11.67
CA ALA A 93 6.40 -5.63 -10.83
C ALA A 93 4.92 -5.27 -11.00
N LEU A 94 4.20 -5.15 -9.89
CA LEU A 94 2.81 -4.73 -9.87
C LEU A 94 2.71 -3.32 -9.33
N ARG A 95 1.94 -2.47 -10.00
CA ARG A 95 1.69 -1.08 -9.61
C ARG A 95 0.26 -0.91 -9.12
N PRO A 96 0.04 -0.15 -8.05
CA PRO A 96 -1.29 0.08 -7.53
C PRO A 96 -2.03 1.15 -8.32
N SER A 97 -3.35 1.00 -8.40
CA SER A 97 -4.24 2.02 -8.93
C SER A 97 -5.61 1.97 -8.24
N ARG A 98 -6.32 3.07 -8.27
CA ARG A 98 -7.71 3.15 -7.83
C ARG A 98 -8.49 3.99 -8.83
N GLY A 99 -8.92 3.35 -9.93
CA GLY A 99 -9.52 4.05 -11.06
C GLY A 99 -8.59 5.13 -11.62
N ASN A 100 -9.09 6.34 -11.77
CA ASN A 100 -8.32 7.51 -12.23
C ASN A 100 -7.85 8.40 -11.08
N GLU A 101 -7.91 7.91 -9.84
CA GLU A 101 -7.54 8.69 -8.68
C GLU A 101 -6.02 8.72 -8.49
N ILE A 102 -5.52 9.90 -8.12
CA ILE A 102 -4.17 10.02 -7.59
C ILE A 102 -4.19 9.51 -6.16
N ILE A 103 -3.44 8.46 -5.89
CA ILE A 103 -3.38 7.84 -4.58
C ILE A 103 -2.21 8.45 -3.82
N ASN A 104 -2.51 9.05 -2.66
CA ASN A 104 -1.49 9.49 -1.72
C ASN A 104 -1.31 8.45 -0.64
N MET A 105 -0.07 8.12 -0.34
CA MET A 105 0.30 7.08 0.61
C MET A 105 1.37 7.57 1.58
N SER A 106 1.42 6.93 2.73
CA SER A 106 2.43 7.14 3.76
C SER A 106 3.10 5.82 4.11
N LEU A 107 4.39 5.84 4.36
CA LEU A 107 5.09 4.71 4.95
C LEU A 107 4.79 4.62 6.44
N THR A 108 4.45 3.44 6.91
CA THR A 108 4.09 3.20 8.31
C THR A 108 5.16 2.49 9.12
N SER A 109 6.08 1.81 8.43
CA SER A 109 7.23 1.18 9.06
C SER A 109 8.52 1.92 8.69
N SER A 110 9.27 2.35 9.69
CA SER A 110 10.61 2.93 9.48
C SER A 110 11.71 1.88 9.40
N LEU A 111 11.44 0.68 9.90
CA LEU A 111 12.45 -0.37 10.05
C LEU A 111 12.82 -1.02 8.71
N TYR A 112 11.84 -1.25 7.85
CA TYR A 112 12.00 -2.01 6.61
C TYR A 112 12.21 -1.13 5.38
N TRP A 113 11.81 0.12 5.44
CA TRP A 113 11.96 1.07 4.35
C TRP A 113 13.25 1.88 4.49
N LYS A 114 14.12 1.78 3.51
CA LYS A 114 15.42 2.46 3.50
C LYS A 114 15.49 3.46 2.37
N LEU A 115 15.91 4.67 2.69
CA LEU A 115 16.16 5.70 1.71
C LEU A 115 17.43 5.37 0.93
N GLN A 116 17.33 5.40 -0.40
CA GLN A 116 18.48 5.24 -1.29
C GLN A 116 18.19 5.91 -2.63
N PRO A 117 19.23 6.29 -3.39
CA PRO A 117 19.02 6.85 -4.72
C PRO A 117 18.57 5.76 -5.70
N ASP A 118 17.70 6.14 -6.64
CA ASP A 118 17.39 5.33 -7.80
C ASP A 118 18.47 5.46 -8.90
N ALA A 119 18.20 4.87 -10.07
CA ALA A 119 19.13 4.93 -11.21
C ALA A 119 19.39 6.36 -11.74
N PHE A 120 18.52 7.32 -11.39
CA PHE A 120 18.64 8.74 -11.75
C PHE A 120 19.10 9.61 -10.57
N GLU A 121 19.59 8.98 -9.49
CA GLU A 121 19.99 9.62 -8.24
C GLU A 121 18.88 10.38 -7.52
N LEU A 122 17.62 10.05 -7.81
CA LEU A 122 16.47 10.58 -7.09
C LEU A 122 16.22 9.76 -5.81
N PRO A 123 15.86 10.40 -4.70
CA PRO A 123 15.61 9.70 -3.47
C PRO A 123 14.34 8.83 -3.57
N VAL A 124 14.46 7.56 -3.25
CA VAL A 124 13.35 6.61 -3.15
C VAL A 124 13.50 5.80 -1.87
N TYR A 125 12.39 5.28 -1.35
CA TYR A 125 12.43 4.29 -0.28
C TYR A 125 12.26 2.90 -0.87
N THR A 126 13.13 1.99 -0.47
CA THR A 126 13.05 0.59 -0.85
C THR A 126 12.84 -0.28 0.38
N CYS A 127 12.01 -1.28 0.23
CA CYS A 127 11.84 -2.34 1.19
C CYS A 127 12.22 -3.65 0.52
N VAL A 128 13.22 -4.34 1.05
CA VAL A 128 13.65 -5.65 0.57
C VAL A 128 13.32 -6.67 1.66
N ASP A 129 12.31 -7.47 1.41
CA ASP A 129 11.81 -8.45 2.38
C ASP A 129 11.06 -9.57 1.67
N SER A 130 10.97 -10.72 2.28
CA SER A 130 10.18 -11.86 1.77
C SER A 130 8.72 -11.82 2.21
N GLN A 131 8.37 -10.96 3.16
CA GLN A 131 7.03 -10.82 3.71
C GLN A 131 6.43 -9.49 3.27
N PRO A 132 5.32 -9.50 2.50
CA PRO A 132 4.67 -8.26 2.05
C PRO A 132 4.27 -7.33 3.20
N ASP A 133 3.87 -7.88 4.34
CA ASP A 133 3.44 -7.11 5.51
C ASP A 133 4.57 -6.24 6.11
N ASN A 134 5.82 -6.61 5.90
CA ASN A 134 6.95 -5.83 6.39
C ASN A 134 7.19 -4.56 5.56
N CYS A 135 6.76 -4.55 4.31
CA CYS A 135 6.75 -3.37 3.45
C CYS A 135 5.44 -2.59 3.61
N ALA A 136 5.14 -2.17 4.82
CA ALA A 136 3.86 -1.61 5.20
C ALA A 136 3.72 -0.15 4.80
N PHE A 137 2.53 0.21 4.38
CA PHE A 137 2.11 1.56 4.05
C PHE A 137 0.63 1.75 4.40
N LYS A 138 0.14 2.96 4.31
CA LYS A 138 -1.29 3.25 4.38
C LYS A 138 -1.68 4.19 3.24
N VAL A 139 -2.90 4.05 2.76
CA VAL A 139 -3.50 4.99 1.83
C VAL A 139 -4.08 6.13 2.63
N ASN A 140 -3.66 7.35 2.34
CA ASN A 140 -4.19 8.53 2.97
C ASN A 140 -5.59 8.86 2.43
N ASP A 141 -6.42 9.51 3.24
CA ASP A 141 -7.68 10.06 2.76
C ASP A 141 -7.42 11.04 1.62
N LYS A 142 -8.37 11.06 0.67
CA LYS A 142 -8.48 12.21 -0.20
C LYS A 142 -8.54 13.44 0.71
N ARG A 143 -7.56 14.33 0.57
CA ARG A 143 -7.75 15.69 1.04
C ARG A 143 -8.92 16.26 0.28
N THR A 144 -10.04 16.34 0.92
CA THR A 144 -11.09 17.28 0.56
C THR A 144 -10.63 18.68 1.00
N ASP A 145 -9.47 19.08 0.56
CA ASP A 145 -9.00 20.43 0.74
C ASP A 145 -9.65 21.29 -0.34
N LEU A 146 -10.96 21.47 -0.20
CA LEU A 146 -11.71 22.48 -0.92
C LEU A 146 -11.42 23.89 -0.40
N SER A 147 -10.51 24.00 0.54
CA SER A 147 -10.13 25.29 1.14
C SER A 147 -9.10 26.07 0.32
N VAL A 148 -8.60 25.53 -0.77
CA VAL A 148 -7.57 26.20 -1.60
C VAL A 148 -8.14 26.83 -2.88
N VAL A 149 -9.45 26.90 -3.03
CA VAL A 149 -10.05 27.68 -4.12
C VAL A 149 -10.48 29.03 -3.56
N ARG A 150 -9.53 29.91 -3.37
CA ARG A 150 -9.74 31.36 -3.26
C ARG A 150 -8.61 32.11 -3.93
#